data_8441b500368b2fbfebacf1a1ba4c2f90
#
_entry.id   8441b500368b2fbfebacf1a1ba4c2f90
#
_cell.length_a   1.000
_cell.length_b   1.000
_cell.length_c   1.000
_cell.angle_alpha   90.00
_cell.angle_beta   90.00
_cell.angle_gamma   90.00
#
_symmetry.space_group_name_H-M   'P 1'
#
loop_
_entity.id
_entity.type
_entity.pdbx_description
1 polymer ?
#
loop_
_entity_poly.entity_id
_entity_poly.type
_entity_poly.pdbx_seq_one_letter_code
_entity_poly.pdbx_strand_id
1 'polypeptide(L)'
;MKINKKIFLAGIFKVLTAFFLLMSFSRAIVADDLILTLGGGKQPDSNQENKTMSLDINFFEYRRSDRQIVNIGVSYTQLKTNFDTDSKSWAISIYPQLTLFPSKDSWISKKVLKPTTPYFFVRALGPTYLNNNALGDREQSRNFTFQAQVGLGVLFKTKSSKENFLFLSWKHFSNANLFSENDGFDFPVVIGFGLKF
;
A
#
# COMPACT_ATOMS: atom_id res chain seq x y z
N MET A 1 15.61 -15.61 22.05
CA MET A 1 14.34 -16.37 22.25
C MET A 1 14.03 -17.15 20.98
N LYS A 2 14.15 -18.48 20.95
CA LYS A 2 13.88 -19.29 19.74
C LYS A 2 12.37 -19.36 19.52
N ILE A 3 11.84 -18.61 18.55
CA ILE A 3 10.44 -18.70 18.15
C ILE A 3 10.20 -20.12 17.61
N ASN A 4 9.28 -20.82 18.22
CA ASN A 4 8.91 -22.18 17.82
C ASN A 4 8.21 -22.10 16.44
N LYS A 5 8.97 -22.47 15.38
CA LYS A 5 8.51 -22.44 13.99
C LYS A 5 7.13 -23.10 13.77
N LYS A 6 6.79 -24.13 14.57
CA LYS A 6 5.49 -24.82 14.49
C LYS A 6 4.33 -23.92 14.95
N ILE A 7 4.52 -23.09 15.98
CA ILE A 7 3.48 -22.16 16.46
C ILE A 7 3.27 -21.03 15.45
N PHE A 8 4.35 -20.55 14.84
CA PHE A 8 4.30 -19.50 13.82
C PHE A 8 3.57 -19.97 12.55
N LEU A 9 3.91 -21.17 12.04
CA LEU A 9 3.21 -21.77 10.88
C LEU A 9 1.72 -22.02 11.16
N ALA A 10 1.39 -22.52 12.37
CA ALA A 10 -0.01 -22.75 12.76
C ALA A 10 -0.81 -21.45 12.85
N GLY A 11 -0.19 -20.35 13.27
CA GLY A 11 -0.80 -19.01 13.28
C GLY A 11 -1.12 -18.52 11.86
N ILE A 12 -0.16 -18.61 10.93
CA ILE A 12 -0.34 -18.25 9.52
C ILE A 12 -1.44 -19.11 8.88
N PHE A 13 -1.44 -20.42 9.14
CA PHE A 13 -2.46 -21.32 8.59
C PHE A 13 -3.87 -20.98 9.09
N LYS A 14 -4.02 -20.63 10.37
CA LYS A 14 -5.32 -20.18 10.93
C LYS A 14 -5.81 -18.88 10.31
N VAL A 15 -4.92 -17.90 10.09
CA VAL A 15 -5.25 -16.62 9.44
C VAL A 15 -5.63 -16.84 7.98
N LEU A 16 -4.88 -17.67 7.26
CA LEU A 16 -5.21 -18.02 5.87
C LEU A 16 -6.54 -18.79 5.79
N THR A 17 -6.80 -19.74 6.70
CA THR A 17 -8.04 -20.50 6.74
C THR A 17 -9.22 -19.61 7.09
N ALA A 18 -9.09 -18.68 8.05
CA ALA A 18 -10.12 -17.69 8.37
C ALA A 18 -10.37 -16.72 7.20
N PHE A 19 -9.31 -16.31 6.49
CA PHE A 19 -9.43 -15.50 5.28
C PHE A 19 -10.13 -16.25 4.15
N PHE A 20 -9.78 -17.52 3.90
CA PHE A 20 -10.48 -18.37 2.91
C PHE A 20 -11.92 -18.66 3.31
N LEU A 21 -12.24 -18.87 4.59
CA LEU A 21 -13.60 -19.02 5.07
C LEU A 21 -14.42 -17.74 4.90
N LEU A 22 -13.86 -16.56 5.25
CA LEU A 22 -14.51 -15.27 4.99
C LEU A 22 -14.77 -15.04 3.49
N MET A 23 -13.84 -15.45 2.62
CA MET A 23 -14.00 -15.40 1.17
C MET A 23 -15.06 -16.38 0.65
N SER A 24 -15.28 -17.51 1.33
CA SER A 24 -16.28 -18.51 0.93
C SER A 24 -17.72 -18.13 1.32
N PHE A 25 -17.90 -17.30 2.35
CA PHE A 25 -19.21 -16.82 2.81
C PHE A 25 -19.70 -15.55 2.11
N SER A 26 -18.83 -14.80 1.44
CA SER A 26 -19.22 -13.65 0.64
C SER A 26 -19.34 -14.06 -0.83
N ARG A 27 -20.54 -14.16 -1.35
CA ARG A 27 -20.76 -14.09 -2.80
C ARG A 27 -20.12 -12.77 -3.25
N ALA A 28 -18.94 -12.91 -3.94
CA ALA A 28 -18.25 -11.85 -4.66
C ALA A 28 -17.64 -10.69 -3.83
N ILE A 29 -16.65 -10.98 -2.99
CA ILE A 29 -15.51 -10.05 -2.97
C ILE A 29 -14.65 -10.45 -4.18
N VAL A 30 -15.04 -9.96 -5.35
CA VAL A 30 -14.17 -10.00 -6.52
C VAL A 30 -13.08 -8.98 -6.23
N ALA A 31 -11.83 -9.43 -6.18
CA ALA A 31 -10.71 -8.49 -6.15
C ALA A 31 -10.77 -7.67 -7.45
N ASP A 32 -10.98 -6.35 -7.33
CA ASP A 32 -11.02 -5.46 -8.49
C ASP A 32 -9.60 -5.24 -9.03
N ASP A 33 -8.62 -5.11 -8.13
CA ASP A 33 -7.22 -4.89 -8.49
C ASP A 33 -6.27 -5.69 -7.58
N LEU A 34 -5.21 -6.22 -8.17
CA LEU A 34 -4.04 -6.76 -7.49
C LEU A 34 -2.84 -5.87 -7.79
N ILE A 35 -2.14 -5.41 -6.75
CA ILE A 35 -1.08 -4.43 -6.88
C ILE A 35 0.18 -4.95 -6.18
N LEU A 36 1.29 -4.96 -6.90
CA LEU A 36 2.63 -5.17 -6.34
C LEU A 36 3.36 -3.84 -6.28
N THR A 37 3.96 -3.52 -5.14
CA THR A 37 4.81 -2.34 -4.99
C THR A 37 6.20 -2.70 -4.48
N LEU A 38 7.19 -1.96 -4.94
CA LEU A 38 8.57 -2.03 -4.50
C LEU A 38 9.10 -0.61 -4.33
N GLY A 39 9.89 -0.37 -3.31
CA GLY A 39 10.45 0.97 -3.14
C GLY A 39 11.36 1.12 -1.94
N GLY A 40 11.69 2.36 -1.66
CA GLY A 40 12.53 2.73 -0.54
C GLY A 40 13.12 4.12 -0.71
N GLY A 41 14.22 4.35 -0.01
CA GLY A 41 15.00 5.57 -0.05
C GLY A 41 15.44 6.01 1.32
N LYS A 42 16.13 7.14 1.36
CA LYS A 42 16.65 7.70 2.59
C LYS A 42 15.49 8.28 3.41
N GLN A 43 15.47 7.93 4.70
CA GLN A 43 14.55 8.52 5.67
C GLN A 43 14.88 10.02 5.79
N PRO A 44 13.88 10.93 5.71
CA PRO A 44 14.10 12.32 6.06
C PRO A 44 14.68 12.43 7.49
N ASP A 45 15.59 13.36 7.70
CA ASP A 45 16.20 13.67 9.01
C ASP A 45 16.99 12.52 9.67
N SER A 46 17.36 11.48 8.92
CA SER A 46 18.15 10.35 9.40
C SER A 46 19.12 9.84 8.32
N ASN A 47 20.12 9.06 8.73
CA ASN A 47 20.96 8.30 7.80
C ASN A 47 20.39 6.94 7.44
N GLN A 48 19.20 6.64 7.92
CA GLN A 48 18.49 5.39 7.66
C GLN A 48 18.04 5.32 6.20
N GLU A 49 18.29 4.19 5.58
CA GLU A 49 17.72 3.82 4.28
C GLU A 49 16.65 2.75 4.45
N ASN A 50 15.46 3.06 4.02
CA ASN A 50 14.31 2.18 4.11
C ASN A 50 14.05 1.48 2.78
N LYS A 51 13.59 0.23 2.84
CA LYS A 51 13.09 -0.54 1.70
C LYS A 51 11.72 -1.13 2.03
N THR A 52 10.85 -1.18 1.04
CA THR A 52 9.50 -1.73 1.20
C THR A 52 9.10 -2.57 0.00
N MET A 53 8.32 -3.61 0.27
CA MET A 53 7.61 -4.40 -0.72
C MET A 53 6.20 -4.64 -0.21
N SER A 54 5.18 -4.40 -1.04
CA SER A 54 3.80 -4.66 -0.65
C SER A 54 3.05 -5.45 -1.71
N LEU A 55 2.09 -6.24 -1.22
CA LEU A 55 1.02 -6.81 -2.01
C LEU A 55 -0.28 -6.18 -1.52
N ASP A 56 -0.98 -5.48 -2.41
CA ASP A 56 -2.22 -4.79 -2.12
C ASP A 56 -3.35 -5.39 -2.96
N ILE A 57 -4.54 -5.45 -2.38
CA ILE A 57 -5.76 -5.93 -3.03
C ILE A 57 -6.84 -4.88 -2.82
N ASN A 58 -7.36 -4.30 -3.90
CA ASN A 58 -8.59 -3.53 -3.87
C ASN A 58 -9.76 -4.50 -4.05
N PHE A 59 -10.73 -4.44 -3.14
CA PHE A 59 -11.90 -5.31 -3.13
C PHE A 59 -13.23 -4.54 -3.21
N PHE A 60 -13.17 -3.23 -3.30
CA PHE A 60 -14.32 -2.36 -3.47
C PHE A 60 -13.93 -1.15 -4.32
N GLU A 61 -14.69 -0.89 -5.38
CA GLU A 61 -14.59 0.30 -6.21
C GLU A 61 -15.94 1.04 -6.22
N TYR A 62 -15.92 2.33 -5.93
CA TYR A 62 -17.03 3.24 -6.11
C TYR A 62 -16.64 4.38 -7.06
N ARG A 63 -17.24 4.41 -8.23
CA ARG A 63 -17.04 5.47 -9.22
C ARG A 63 -18.01 6.63 -8.92
N ARG A 64 -17.46 7.67 -8.27
CA ARG A 64 -18.23 8.88 -7.97
C ARG A 64 -18.52 9.72 -9.24
N SER A 65 -17.60 9.72 -10.19
CA SER A 65 -17.72 10.39 -11.48
C SER A 65 -16.71 9.83 -12.46
N ASP A 66 -16.71 10.26 -13.72
CA ASP A 66 -15.69 9.90 -14.72
C ASP A 66 -14.27 10.30 -14.32
N ARG A 67 -14.14 11.17 -13.30
CA ARG A 67 -12.86 11.71 -12.85
C ARG A 67 -12.48 11.30 -11.43
N GLN A 68 -13.35 10.60 -10.73
CA GLN A 68 -13.15 10.26 -9.31
C GLN A 68 -13.57 8.83 -9.03
N ILE A 69 -12.62 8.05 -8.56
CA ILE A 69 -12.84 6.68 -8.10
C ILE A 69 -12.39 6.58 -6.64
N VAL A 70 -13.20 5.95 -5.81
CA VAL A 70 -12.87 5.58 -4.44
C VAL A 70 -12.72 4.07 -4.38
N ASN A 71 -11.59 3.60 -3.90
CA ASN A 71 -11.35 2.18 -3.64
C ASN A 71 -11.20 1.95 -2.14
N ILE A 72 -11.53 0.74 -1.69
CA ILE A 72 -11.12 0.22 -0.39
C ILE A 72 -10.31 -1.04 -0.65
N GLY A 73 -9.16 -1.14 0.03
CA GLY A 73 -8.26 -2.26 -0.14
C GLY A 73 -7.58 -2.67 1.16
N VAL A 74 -6.86 -3.78 1.07
CA VAL A 74 -5.95 -4.27 2.10
C VAL A 74 -4.54 -4.34 1.53
N SER A 75 -3.55 -4.10 2.38
CA SER A 75 -2.13 -4.15 2.03
C SER A 75 -1.39 -5.02 3.03
N TYR A 76 -0.59 -5.96 2.54
CA TYR A 76 0.47 -6.58 3.30
C TYR A 76 1.80 -5.97 2.87
N THR A 77 2.52 -5.36 3.79
CA THR A 77 3.77 -4.64 3.51
C THR A 77 4.92 -5.21 4.32
N GLN A 78 6.01 -5.56 3.67
CA GLN A 78 7.29 -5.84 4.30
C GLN A 78 8.13 -4.57 4.34
N LEU A 79 8.73 -4.30 5.49
CA LEU A 79 9.55 -3.14 5.78
C LEU A 79 10.95 -3.62 6.16
N LYS A 80 11.97 -2.95 5.65
CA LYS A 80 13.36 -3.23 5.95
C LYS A 80 14.17 -1.94 5.99
N THR A 81 15.19 -1.90 6.85
CA THR A 81 16.18 -0.82 6.90
C THR A 81 17.61 -1.36 6.83
N ASN A 82 18.58 -0.47 6.65
CA ASN A 82 20.02 -0.76 6.68
C ASN A 82 20.60 -0.79 8.10
N PHE A 83 19.82 -0.51 9.14
CA PHE A 83 20.25 -0.63 10.54
C PHE A 83 20.32 -2.08 10.98
N ASP A 84 21.20 -2.40 11.94
CA ASP A 84 21.37 -3.76 12.47
C ASP A 84 20.27 -4.12 13.49
N THR A 85 19.84 -3.12 14.28
CA THR A 85 18.72 -3.27 15.23
C THR A 85 17.40 -2.98 14.54
N ASP A 86 16.34 -3.70 14.89
CA ASP A 86 14.98 -3.54 14.36
C ASP A 86 14.95 -3.41 12.84
N SER A 87 15.82 -4.17 12.17
CA SER A 87 16.07 -4.05 10.74
C SER A 87 14.90 -4.47 9.85
N LYS A 88 13.87 -5.11 10.41
CA LYS A 88 12.72 -5.66 9.67
C LYS A 88 11.43 -5.57 10.47
N SER A 89 10.38 -5.20 9.78
CA SER A 89 9.01 -5.28 10.27
C SER A 89 8.08 -5.70 9.13
N TRP A 90 6.82 -5.95 9.45
CA TRP A 90 5.76 -6.06 8.45
C TRP A 90 4.49 -5.35 8.96
N ALA A 91 3.67 -4.94 8.04
CA ALA A 91 2.44 -4.22 8.30
C ALA A 91 1.26 -4.86 7.57
N ILE A 92 0.08 -4.80 8.19
CA ILE A 92 -1.20 -5.04 7.52
C ILE A 92 -2.03 -3.77 7.66
N SER A 93 -2.51 -3.25 6.53
CA SER A 93 -3.30 -2.03 6.47
C SER A 93 -4.63 -2.28 5.77
N ILE A 94 -5.69 -1.62 6.24
CA ILE A 94 -6.90 -1.42 5.46
C ILE A 94 -6.87 0.04 5.02
N TYR A 95 -7.05 0.33 3.73
CA TYR A 95 -6.91 1.70 3.25
C TYR A 95 -8.05 2.12 2.33
N PRO A 96 -8.57 3.35 2.49
CA PRO A 96 -9.30 4.02 1.44
C PRO A 96 -8.31 4.68 0.46
N GLN A 97 -8.64 4.65 -0.83
CA GLN A 97 -7.90 5.33 -1.88
C GLN A 97 -8.84 6.19 -2.71
N LEU A 98 -8.50 7.45 -2.88
CA LEU A 98 -9.12 8.33 -3.85
C LEU A 98 -8.23 8.43 -5.07
N THR A 99 -8.76 8.09 -6.24
CA THR A 99 -8.08 8.23 -7.53
C THR A 99 -8.76 9.35 -8.33
N LEU A 100 -7.94 10.27 -8.84
CA LEU A 100 -8.36 11.45 -9.59
C LEU A 100 -7.80 11.42 -11.00
N PHE A 101 -8.67 11.60 -11.99
CA PHE A 101 -8.30 11.70 -13.40
C PHE A 101 -8.37 13.16 -13.86
N PRO A 102 -7.39 13.65 -14.63
CA PRO A 102 -7.45 14.98 -15.23
C PRO A 102 -8.62 15.07 -16.21
N SER A 103 -9.09 16.30 -16.48
CA SER A 103 -10.07 16.52 -17.52
C SER A 103 -9.54 16.07 -18.89
N LYS A 104 -10.41 15.54 -19.74
CA LYS A 104 -10.08 15.13 -21.10
C LYS A 104 -9.50 16.31 -21.92
N ASP A 105 -9.91 17.52 -21.59
CA ASP A 105 -9.44 18.76 -22.25
C ASP A 105 -8.16 19.34 -21.67
N SER A 106 -7.68 18.77 -20.55
CA SER A 106 -6.45 19.23 -19.92
C SER A 106 -5.23 19.00 -20.84
N TRP A 107 -4.24 19.88 -20.72
CA TRP A 107 -2.99 19.74 -21.47
C TRP A 107 -2.26 18.42 -21.18
N ILE A 108 -2.40 17.90 -19.95
CA ILE A 108 -1.83 16.60 -19.53
C ILE A 108 -2.47 15.47 -20.35
N SER A 109 -3.80 15.42 -20.43
CA SER A 109 -4.52 14.39 -21.18
C SER A 109 -4.24 14.45 -22.69
N LYS A 110 -3.95 15.65 -23.21
CA LYS A 110 -3.63 15.85 -24.65
C LYS A 110 -2.19 15.46 -24.98
N LYS A 111 -1.24 15.62 -24.04
CA LYS A 111 0.19 15.37 -24.26
C LYS A 111 0.67 14.00 -23.82
N VAL A 112 -0.02 13.34 -22.87
CA VAL A 112 0.35 11.99 -22.46
C VAL A 112 0.08 11.01 -23.59
N LEU A 113 1.03 10.13 -23.82
CA LEU A 113 1.02 9.14 -24.90
C LEU A 113 -0.29 8.32 -24.90
N LYS A 114 -1.10 8.47 -25.96
CA LYS A 114 -2.20 7.54 -26.20
C LYS A 114 -1.61 6.14 -26.47
N PRO A 115 -2.09 5.05 -25.84
CA PRO A 115 -3.41 4.88 -25.21
C PRO A 115 -3.40 4.91 -23.67
N THR A 116 -2.59 5.73 -23.03
CA THR A 116 -2.50 5.79 -21.56
C THR A 116 -3.38 6.89 -20.98
N THR A 117 -3.88 6.67 -19.74
CA THR A 117 -4.65 7.66 -18.99
C THR A 117 -3.90 7.99 -17.71
N PRO A 118 -3.40 9.23 -17.54
CA PRO A 118 -2.72 9.64 -16.32
C PRO A 118 -3.72 9.76 -15.17
N TYR A 119 -3.27 9.52 -13.95
CA TYR A 119 -4.05 9.72 -12.75
C TYR A 119 -3.17 10.15 -11.59
N PHE A 120 -3.81 10.73 -10.59
CA PHE A 120 -3.26 11.01 -9.27
C PHE A 120 -4.04 10.19 -8.25
N PHE A 121 -3.40 9.70 -7.18
CA PHE A 121 -4.10 9.04 -6.10
C PHE A 121 -3.57 9.43 -4.73
N VAL A 122 -4.47 9.32 -3.75
CA VAL A 122 -4.17 9.47 -2.33
C VAL A 122 -4.78 8.30 -1.58
N ARG A 123 -3.97 7.63 -0.77
CA ARG A 123 -4.39 6.75 0.32
C ARG A 123 -4.15 7.50 1.61
N ALA A 124 -5.15 7.70 2.42
CA ALA A 124 -5.02 8.45 3.66
C ALA A 124 -5.64 7.69 4.83
N LEU A 125 -4.97 7.78 5.99
CA LEU A 125 -5.47 7.29 7.28
C LEU A 125 -5.88 5.81 7.25
N GLY A 126 -5.19 4.99 6.48
CA GLY A 126 -5.41 3.55 6.48
C GLY A 126 -4.97 2.94 7.81
N PRO A 127 -5.90 2.47 8.68
CA PRO A 127 -5.55 1.82 9.93
C PRO A 127 -4.62 0.64 9.66
N THR A 128 -3.51 0.59 10.40
CA THR A 128 -2.40 -0.30 10.14
C THR A 128 -1.92 -0.94 11.43
N TYR A 129 -1.71 -2.25 11.40
CA TYR A 129 -1.01 -2.99 12.42
C TYR A 129 0.44 -3.24 11.97
N LEU A 130 1.40 -2.89 12.81
CA LEU A 130 2.82 -3.20 12.67
C LEU A 130 3.18 -4.41 13.53
N ASN A 131 3.97 -5.35 13.00
CA ASN A 131 4.49 -6.45 13.81
C ASN A 131 5.53 -5.97 14.84
N ASN A 132 6.35 -5.01 14.45
CA ASN A 132 7.29 -4.32 15.33
C ASN A 132 7.03 -2.83 15.22
N ASN A 133 6.88 -2.14 16.34
CA ASN A 133 6.66 -0.69 16.40
C ASN A 133 7.95 0.11 16.11
N ALA A 134 9.10 -0.54 16.00
CA ALA A 134 10.38 0.05 15.62
C ALA A 134 10.84 -0.42 14.24
N LEU A 135 11.56 0.47 13.52
CA LEU A 135 12.26 0.20 12.28
C LEU A 135 13.55 1.01 12.26
N GLY A 136 14.69 0.37 12.58
CA GLY A 136 15.98 1.02 12.72
C GLY A 136 16.02 1.99 13.90
N ASP A 137 16.29 3.26 13.62
CA ASP A 137 16.33 4.34 14.62
C ASP A 137 14.97 5.04 14.84
N ARG A 138 13.89 4.53 14.21
CA ARG A 138 12.55 5.09 14.28
C ARG A 138 11.63 4.19 15.09
N GLU A 139 10.82 4.80 15.95
CA GLU A 139 9.89 4.09 16.82
C GLU A 139 8.51 4.73 16.83
N GLN A 140 7.49 3.89 16.87
CA GLN A 140 6.10 4.27 17.15
C GLN A 140 5.75 3.81 18.56
N SER A 141 4.98 4.58 19.31
CA SER A 141 4.63 4.19 20.68
C SER A 141 3.85 2.87 20.77
N ARG A 142 3.24 2.43 19.66
CA ARG A 142 2.43 1.21 19.59
C ARG A 142 2.55 0.54 18.23
N ASN A 143 2.14 -0.73 18.18
CA ASN A 143 1.98 -1.49 16.93
C ASN A 143 0.82 -1.00 16.05
N PHE A 144 0.01 -0.04 16.51
CA PHE A 144 -1.06 0.59 15.75
C PHE A 144 -0.59 1.92 15.17
N THR A 145 -0.76 2.08 13.87
CA THR A 145 -0.38 3.28 13.12
C THR A 145 -1.33 3.49 11.93
N PHE A 146 -1.05 4.47 11.09
CA PHE A 146 -1.77 4.72 9.84
C PHE A 146 -0.81 4.67 8.66
N GLN A 147 -1.28 4.07 7.57
CA GLN A 147 -0.61 4.16 6.28
C GLN A 147 -1.15 5.36 5.51
N ALA A 148 -0.24 6.19 4.99
CA ALA A 148 -0.52 7.19 3.98
C ALA A 148 0.30 6.91 2.72
N GLN A 149 -0.26 7.20 1.55
CA GLN A 149 0.45 7.08 0.28
C GLN A 149 -0.12 8.09 -0.71
N VAL A 150 0.76 8.77 -1.43
CA VAL A 150 0.38 9.72 -2.48
C VAL A 150 1.21 9.45 -3.72
N GLY A 151 0.58 9.47 -4.89
CA GLY A 151 1.29 9.12 -6.11
C GLY A 151 0.62 9.55 -7.39
N LEU A 152 1.39 9.41 -8.46
CA LEU A 152 1.01 9.66 -9.83
C LEU A 152 1.16 8.37 -10.63
N GLY A 153 0.25 8.11 -11.54
CA GLY A 153 0.31 6.90 -12.34
C GLY A 153 -0.31 7.05 -13.73
N VAL A 154 -0.25 5.97 -14.46
CA VAL A 154 -0.87 5.83 -15.76
C VAL A 154 -1.64 4.52 -15.82
N LEU A 155 -2.87 4.58 -16.33
CA LEU A 155 -3.62 3.42 -16.78
C LEU A 155 -3.26 3.13 -18.23
N PHE A 156 -3.14 1.87 -18.57
CA PHE A 156 -2.93 1.41 -19.94
C PHE A 156 -3.64 0.08 -20.18
N LYS A 157 -4.05 -0.14 -21.44
CA LYS A 157 -4.69 -1.40 -21.84
C LYS A 157 -3.67 -2.32 -22.48
N THR A 158 -3.72 -3.58 -22.09
CA THR A 158 -3.00 -4.64 -22.79
C THR A 158 -3.81 -5.17 -23.97
N LYS A 159 -3.21 -6.04 -24.78
CA LYS A 159 -3.91 -6.73 -25.90
C LYS A 159 -5.16 -7.49 -25.45
N SER A 160 -5.23 -7.91 -24.19
CA SER A 160 -6.40 -8.60 -23.61
C SER A 160 -7.55 -7.64 -23.22
N SER A 161 -7.47 -6.36 -23.55
CA SER A 161 -8.45 -5.31 -23.19
C SER A 161 -8.56 -5.04 -21.67
N LYS A 162 -7.82 -5.75 -20.83
CA LYS A 162 -7.77 -5.49 -19.39
C LYS A 162 -6.94 -4.24 -19.11
N GLU A 163 -7.41 -3.45 -18.17
CA GLU A 163 -6.68 -2.27 -17.70
C GLU A 163 -5.60 -2.68 -16.72
N ASN A 164 -4.42 -2.14 -16.89
CA ASN A 164 -3.32 -2.24 -15.95
C ASN A 164 -2.90 -0.84 -15.57
N PHE A 165 -2.16 -0.73 -14.50
CA PHE A 165 -1.64 0.57 -14.07
C PHE A 165 -0.22 0.46 -13.53
N LEU A 166 0.51 1.53 -13.75
CA LEU A 166 1.84 1.76 -13.23
C LEU A 166 1.84 3.09 -12.49
N PHE A 167 2.51 3.17 -11.34
CA PHE A 167 2.60 4.42 -10.59
C PHE A 167 3.92 4.61 -9.86
N LEU A 168 4.20 5.86 -9.56
CA LEU A 168 5.25 6.31 -8.67
C LEU A 168 4.60 7.01 -7.48
N SER A 169 5.05 6.75 -6.26
CA SER A 169 4.46 7.29 -5.04
C SER A 169 5.47 7.45 -3.90
N TRP A 170 5.08 8.22 -2.92
CA TRP A 170 5.64 8.25 -1.57
C TRP A 170 4.71 7.51 -0.63
N LYS A 171 5.25 6.66 0.26
CA LYS A 171 4.52 5.91 1.28
C LYS A 171 5.05 6.27 2.67
N HIS A 172 4.14 6.41 3.62
CA HIS A 172 4.44 6.81 4.98
C HIS A 172 3.60 6.01 5.98
N PHE A 173 4.20 5.69 7.12
CA PHE A 173 3.53 5.12 8.28
C PHE A 173 3.77 6.00 9.49
N SER A 174 2.71 6.39 10.20
CA SER A 174 2.79 7.15 11.44
C SER A 174 1.54 6.97 12.27
N ASN A 175 1.60 7.29 13.56
CA ASN A 175 0.44 7.26 14.43
C ASN A 175 -0.40 8.56 14.38
N ALA A 176 -0.11 9.46 13.44
CA ALA A 176 -0.78 10.76 13.27
C ALA A 176 -0.77 11.63 14.55
N ASN A 177 0.25 11.51 15.38
CA ASN A 177 0.38 12.18 16.68
C ASN A 177 -0.75 11.85 17.70
N LEU A 178 -1.42 10.71 17.53
CA LEU A 178 -2.41 10.25 18.51
C LEU A 178 -1.77 9.71 19.79
N PHE A 179 -0.49 9.36 19.75
CA PHE A 179 0.28 8.84 20.87
C PHE A 179 1.65 9.55 20.94
N SER A 180 2.35 9.48 22.08
CA SER A 180 3.59 10.20 22.34
C SER A 180 4.64 9.78 21.37
N GLU A 181 5.30 8.88 21.16
CA GLU A 181 6.35 8.60 20.18
C GLU A 181 5.74 8.37 18.79
N ASN A 182 6.17 9.15 17.83
CA ASN A 182 5.67 9.12 16.45
C ASN A 182 6.78 9.41 15.43
N ASP A 183 7.81 8.57 15.42
CA ASP A 183 8.84 8.62 14.41
C ASP A 183 8.34 7.94 13.14
N GLY A 184 7.87 8.73 12.17
CA GLY A 184 7.31 8.20 10.93
C GLY A 184 8.31 7.34 10.13
N PHE A 185 7.82 6.29 9.49
CA PHE A 185 8.60 5.48 8.55
C PHE A 185 8.30 5.94 7.14
N ASP A 186 9.29 6.51 6.46
CA ASP A 186 9.17 7.04 5.11
C ASP A 186 9.80 6.13 4.07
N PHE A 187 9.11 6.03 2.93
CA PHE A 187 9.55 5.36 1.72
C PHE A 187 9.36 6.33 0.55
N PRO A 188 10.37 7.22 0.30
CA PRO A 188 10.22 8.36 -0.60
C PRO A 188 9.92 7.98 -2.04
N VAL A 189 10.38 6.82 -2.49
CA VAL A 189 10.18 6.34 -3.86
C VAL A 189 9.62 4.93 -3.82
N VAL A 190 8.37 4.78 -4.22
CA VAL A 190 7.70 3.49 -4.34
C VAL A 190 7.09 3.38 -5.74
N ILE A 191 7.50 2.36 -6.48
CA ILE A 191 6.93 2.02 -7.79
C ILE A 191 5.91 0.92 -7.58
N GLY A 192 4.75 1.04 -8.18
CA GLY A 192 3.69 0.04 -8.13
C GLY A 192 3.20 -0.33 -9.52
N PHE A 193 2.92 -1.63 -9.68
CA PHE A 193 2.27 -2.20 -10.85
C PHE A 193 1.01 -2.92 -10.41
N GLY A 194 -0.10 -2.69 -11.09
CA GLY A 194 -1.39 -3.30 -10.78
C GLY A 194 -2.08 -3.88 -11.99
N LEU A 195 -2.79 -4.97 -11.73
CA LEU A 195 -3.66 -5.68 -12.66
C LEU A 195 -5.10 -5.46 -12.24
N LYS A 196 -5.95 -5.03 -13.18
CA LYS A 196 -7.39 -4.94 -12.98
C LYS A 196 -8.05 -6.21 -13.53
N PHE A 197 -8.99 -6.80 -12.74
CA PHE A 197 -9.66 -8.06 -13.09
C PHE A 197 -11.02 -7.85 -13.72
#